data_7b39515b6595dcf2355b6181e48fbd9b
#
_entry.id   7b39515b6595dcf2355b6181e48fbd9b
#
_cell.length_a   1.000
_cell.length_b   1.000
_cell.length_c   1.000
_cell.angle_alpha   90.00
_cell.angle_beta   90.00
_cell.angle_gamma   90.00
#
_symmetry.space_group_name_H-M   'P 1'
#
loop_
_entity.id
_entity.type
_entity.pdbx_description
1 polymer ?
#
loop_
_entity_poly.entity_id
_entity_poly.type
_entity_poly.pdbx_seq_one_letter_code
_entity_poly.pdbx_strand_id
1 'polypeptide(L)'
;MLASNRCGADDGKGAGMTRAKQWTIGLALLIAVGAPFARAQAQDDVAVYKRAVEKSFAQWLRALWPDAEAAGISRKTFDAHTKGLKLDWSLPHLVLPDPAGPDGPPLPAALKPKPIHQPEFDIPANYFNKNTLNVLAATGRGKMKEWTPQLRAIQNQFGVPASVILSIWGRETGFGKANLPFDALSAIATQGFMGRRPEVFREEVLGALKIIQEGHATRSQMRSSWAGAMGYTQFLPSDFDKYAVDFDGDGRRDIWSSVPDALASAGNSLHSQGWDGRQTWGYEVTLPKNFDCTEQGPDKAQPISEWIKLGVARVRGGKFAEARLGDPAFLVLPAGLKGPAFLATNNFSVLKLYNNSDVYAIFVGHVADMIAANAPIEFAGTWQKVERLPRDRIQRFQEVLVAKGYDVGKVDGLAGFKTRRSIGLEERRLGLPLTCYPSQALVGAVLKEASAASAQ
;
A
#
# COMPACT_ATOMS: atom_id res chain seq x y z
N MET A 1 9.21 -0.67 15.11
CA MET A 1 9.73 0.70 15.30
C MET A 1 9.83 0.97 16.80
N LEU A 2 11.04 0.93 17.30
CA LEU A 2 11.38 1.30 18.68
C LEU A 2 12.38 2.45 18.57
N ALA A 3 12.05 3.60 19.10
CA ALA A 3 12.99 4.68 19.34
C ALA A 3 12.99 4.96 20.83
N SER A 4 14.08 4.59 21.47
CA SER A 4 14.48 5.07 22.77
C SER A 4 15.43 6.23 22.56
N ASN A 5 15.21 7.35 23.24
CA ASN A 5 16.25 8.31 23.53
C ASN A 5 16.16 8.73 24.98
N ARG A 6 17.26 8.50 25.67
CA ARG A 6 17.54 9.02 27.00
C ARG A 6 18.63 10.08 26.94
N CYS A 7 18.36 11.13 27.69
CA CYS A 7 19.24 11.89 28.61
C CYS A 7 20.59 12.44 28.18
N GLY A 8 20.75 13.71 28.45
CA GLY A 8 21.97 14.41 28.81
C GLY A 8 21.62 15.69 29.51
N ALA A 9 21.74 15.69 30.83
CA ALA A 9 21.77 16.89 31.64
C ALA A 9 23.20 17.42 31.69
N ASP A 10 23.42 18.71 31.70
CA ASP A 10 24.54 19.28 32.47
C ASP A 10 24.30 20.73 32.90
N ASP A 11 24.82 21.02 34.07
CA ASP A 11 24.67 22.19 34.90
C ASP A 11 25.56 23.36 34.46
N GLY A 12 25.17 24.59 34.80
CA GLY A 12 26.06 25.75 34.67
C GLY A 12 25.50 27.01 35.33
N LYS A 13 25.93 27.25 36.56
CA LYS A 13 25.65 28.41 37.42
C LYS A 13 26.13 29.74 36.86
N GLY A 14 25.47 30.83 37.22
CA GLY A 14 26.04 32.18 37.14
C GLY A 14 25.08 33.29 37.57
N ALA A 15 25.30 33.81 38.75
CA ALA A 15 24.52 34.88 39.41
C ALA A 15 24.75 36.28 38.81
N GLY A 16 23.77 37.17 38.97
CA GLY A 16 23.93 38.62 38.73
C GLY A 16 22.65 39.40 39.02
N MET A 17 22.50 39.89 40.26
CA MET A 17 21.46 40.84 40.67
C MET A 17 21.67 42.23 40.04
N THR A 18 20.58 42.94 39.62
CA THR A 18 20.27 44.32 40.10
C THR A 18 18.92 44.86 39.58
N ARG A 19 18.11 45.26 40.53
CA ARG A 19 17.17 46.43 40.65
C ARG A 19 16.09 46.71 39.56
N ALA A 20 14.88 46.44 40.00
CA ALA A 20 13.68 47.26 40.07
C ALA A 20 13.39 48.34 39.01
N LYS A 21 12.21 48.18 38.38
CA LYS A 21 11.19 49.26 38.28
C LYS A 21 9.79 48.63 38.19
N GLN A 22 8.99 48.96 39.22
CA GLN A 22 7.54 48.80 39.24
C GLN A 22 6.91 49.69 38.15
N TRP A 23 5.85 49.23 37.56
CA TRP A 23 4.64 49.86 37.03
C TRP A 23 4.18 49.08 35.79
N THR A 24 3.17 48.32 35.93
CA THR A 24 1.82 48.32 35.35
C THR A 24 1.22 46.93 35.49
N ILE A 25 0.51 46.73 36.60
CA ILE A 25 -0.47 45.67 36.75
C ILE A 25 -1.79 46.25 36.21
N GLY A 26 -2.27 45.73 35.15
CA GLY A 26 -3.59 46.06 34.64
C GLY A 26 -3.74 45.79 33.15
N LEU A 27 -3.90 44.54 32.73
CA LEU A 27 -4.68 44.07 31.56
C LEU A 27 -4.30 42.64 31.10
N ALA A 28 -4.10 41.72 32.03
CA ALA A 28 -3.75 40.34 31.64
C ALA A 28 -4.70 39.28 32.25
N LEU A 29 -5.89 39.63 32.71
CA LEU A 29 -6.81 38.69 33.38
C LEU A 29 -8.08 38.35 32.61
N LEU A 30 -8.23 38.77 31.36
CA LEU A 30 -9.43 38.49 30.55
C LEU A 30 -9.24 37.47 29.41
N ILE A 31 -8.02 36.94 29.19
CA ILE A 31 -7.76 35.98 28.10
C ILE A 31 -7.70 34.51 28.59
N ALA A 32 -7.56 34.26 29.89
CA ALA A 32 -7.38 32.92 30.42
C ALA A 32 -8.67 32.13 30.66
N VAL A 33 -9.84 32.75 30.62
CA VAL A 33 -11.14 32.08 30.92
C VAL A 33 -11.85 31.58 29.64
N GLY A 34 -11.54 32.16 28.48
CA GLY A 34 -12.20 31.77 27.22
C GLY A 34 -11.68 30.46 26.58
N ALA A 35 -10.42 30.11 26.82
CA ALA A 35 -9.79 28.93 26.20
C ALA A 35 -10.38 27.57 26.68
N PRO A 36 -10.67 27.34 27.98
CA PRO A 36 -11.29 26.11 28.43
C PRO A 36 -12.74 25.96 27.96
N PHE A 37 -13.50 27.03 27.88
CA PHE A 37 -14.89 26.99 27.39
C PHE A 37 -14.96 26.68 25.87
N ALA A 38 -14.13 27.31 25.06
CA ALA A 38 -14.06 27.03 23.62
C ALA A 38 -13.61 25.59 23.33
N ARG A 39 -12.72 25.04 24.15
CA ARG A 39 -12.28 23.64 24.04
C ARG A 39 -13.35 22.66 24.49
N ALA A 40 -14.10 22.96 25.54
CA ALA A 40 -15.23 22.15 25.98
C ALA A 40 -16.35 22.13 24.91
N GLN A 41 -16.72 23.27 24.36
CA GLN A 41 -17.71 23.38 23.29
C GLN A 41 -17.28 22.57 22.04
N ALA A 42 -16.04 22.71 21.59
CA ALA A 42 -15.54 21.95 20.46
C ALA A 42 -15.54 20.43 20.69
N GLN A 43 -15.34 19.97 21.93
CA GLN A 43 -15.44 18.56 22.29
C GLN A 43 -16.90 18.06 22.27
N ASP A 44 -17.85 18.89 22.74
CA ASP A 44 -19.28 18.59 22.69
C ASP A 44 -19.79 18.51 21.26
N ASP A 45 -19.38 19.43 20.38
CA ASP A 45 -19.73 19.42 18.96
C ASP A 45 -19.23 18.15 18.27
N VAL A 46 -18.01 17.72 18.55
CA VAL A 46 -17.45 16.46 18.05
C VAL A 46 -18.23 15.26 18.57
N ALA A 47 -18.63 15.26 19.83
CA ALA A 47 -19.41 14.17 20.41
C ALA A 47 -20.82 14.08 19.81
N VAL A 48 -21.48 15.22 19.61
CA VAL A 48 -22.79 15.30 18.93
C VAL A 48 -22.70 14.78 17.50
N TYR A 49 -21.71 15.26 16.75
CA TYR A 49 -21.45 14.81 15.39
C TYR A 49 -21.22 13.29 15.31
N LYS A 50 -20.33 12.75 16.14
CA LYS A 50 -20.05 11.30 16.15
C LYS A 50 -21.28 10.47 16.44
N ARG A 51 -22.13 10.88 17.40
CA ARG A 51 -23.39 10.17 17.67
C ARG A 51 -24.33 10.17 16.47
N ALA A 52 -24.42 11.28 15.73
CA ALA A 52 -25.24 11.36 14.53
C ALA A 52 -24.71 10.46 13.41
N VAL A 53 -23.39 10.46 13.17
CA VAL A 53 -22.75 9.56 12.20
C VAL A 53 -22.94 8.09 12.58
N GLU A 54 -22.82 7.73 13.86
CA GLU A 54 -23.06 6.35 14.32
C GLU A 54 -24.53 5.92 14.17
N LYS A 55 -25.47 6.84 14.30
CA LYS A 55 -26.88 6.57 13.98
C LYS A 55 -27.06 6.26 12.49
N SER A 56 -26.46 7.06 11.62
CA SER A 56 -26.46 6.84 10.17
C SER A 56 -25.77 5.52 9.79
N PHE A 57 -24.65 5.21 10.43
CA PHE A 57 -23.95 3.92 10.26
C PHE A 57 -24.83 2.72 10.63
N ALA A 58 -25.55 2.80 11.76
CA ALA A 58 -26.47 1.74 12.16
C ALA A 58 -27.64 1.57 11.17
N GLN A 59 -28.09 2.64 10.51
CA GLN A 59 -29.08 2.56 9.43
C GLN A 59 -28.47 1.89 8.19
N TRP A 60 -27.27 2.31 7.81
CA TRP A 60 -26.53 1.72 6.69
C TRP A 60 -26.30 0.22 6.89
N LEU A 61 -25.87 -0.21 8.09
CA LEU A 61 -25.73 -1.64 8.40
C LEU A 61 -27.02 -2.42 8.20
N ARG A 62 -28.16 -1.89 8.67
CA ARG A 62 -29.46 -2.55 8.47
C ARG A 62 -29.84 -2.65 6.99
N ALA A 63 -29.48 -1.63 6.20
CA ALA A 63 -29.73 -1.59 4.76
C ALA A 63 -28.86 -2.60 3.96
N LEU A 64 -27.87 -3.24 4.58
CA LEU A 64 -27.10 -4.33 3.95
C LEU A 64 -27.85 -5.67 3.94
N TRP A 65 -28.94 -5.80 4.68
CA TRP A 65 -29.62 -7.10 4.84
C TRP A 65 -30.02 -7.76 3.51
N PRO A 66 -30.68 -7.07 2.55
CA PRO A 66 -31.05 -7.70 1.29
C PRO A 66 -29.84 -8.28 0.52
N ASP A 67 -28.71 -7.59 0.54
CA ASP A 67 -27.49 -8.06 -0.10
C ASP A 67 -26.89 -9.25 0.66
N ALA A 68 -26.94 -9.22 2.00
CA ALA A 68 -26.48 -10.32 2.85
C ALA A 68 -27.33 -11.58 2.63
N GLU A 69 -28.65 -11.44 2.56
CA GLU A 69 -29.58 -12.52 2.27
C GLU A 69 -29.32 -13.12 0.88
N ALA A 70 -29.15 -12.26 -0.13
CA ALA A 70 -28.80 -12.69 -1.49
C ALA A 70 -27.44 -13.39 -1.56
N ALA A 71 -26.48 -13.04 -0.70
CA ALA A 71 -25.20 -13.70 -0.55
C ALA A 71 -25.27 -15.00 0.29
N GLY A 72 -26.47 -15.43 0.73
CA GLY A 72 -26.68 -16.64 1.52
C GLY A 72 -26.32 -16.53 3.01
N ILE A 73 -26.19 -15.31 3.52
CA ILE A 73 -25.91 -15.07 4.95
C ILE A 73 -27.23 -15.19 5.74
N SER A 74 -27.22 -16.04 6.77
CA SER A 74 -28.41 -16.22 7.62
C SER A 74 -28.70 -14.97 8.43
N ARG A 75 -30.00 -14.72 8.68
CA ARG A 75 -30.44 -13.63 9.54
C ARG A 75 -29.79 -13.69 10.93
N LYS A 76 -29.62 -14.91 11.46
CA LYS A 76 -28.96 -15.13 12.75
C LYS A 76 -27.51 -14.61 12.75
N THR A 77 -26.73 -14.97 11.74
CA THR A 77 -25.33 -14.51 11.60
C THR A 77 -25.28 -12.99 11.41
N PHE A 78 -26.09 -12.47 10.52
CA PHE A 78 -26.16 -11.04 10.25
C PHE A 78 -26.46 -10.24 11.53
N ASP A 79 -27.54 -10.56 12.22
CA ASP A 79 -27.95 -9.83 13.43
C ASP A 79 -26.92 -9.98 14.58
N ALA A 80 -26.36 -11.18 14.76
CA ALA A 80 -25.36 -11.42 15.82
C ALA A 80 -24.11 -10.56 15.67
N HIS A 81 -23.68 -10.27 14.43
CA HIS A 81 -22.41 -9.60 14.17
C HIS A 81 -22.53 -8.13 13.74
N THR A 82 -23.72 -7.69 13.27
CA THR A 82 -23.97 -6.29 12.90
C THR A 82 -24.66 -5.48 13.96
N LYS A 83 -25.52 -6.12 14.80
CA LYS A 83 -26.22 -5.41 15.88
C LYS A 83 -25.22 -4.90 16.92
N GLY A 84 -25.15 -3.58 17.05
CA GLY A 84 -24.24 -2.92 17.99
C GLY A 84 -22.80 -2.83 17.50
N LEU A 85 -22.51 -3.19 16.23
CA LEU A 85 -21.22 -2.92 15.61
C LEU A 85 -20.96 -1.41 15.66
N LYS A 86 -19.71 -1.03 16.01
CA LYS A 86 -19.30 0.38 16.15
C LYS A 86 -18.32 0.76 15.05
N LEU A 87 -18.36 2.04 14.68
CA LEU A 87 -17.32 2.63 13.84
C LEU A 87 -15.98 2.65 14.56
N ASP A 88 -14.92 2.34 13.84
CA ASP A 88 -13.55 2.54 14.32
C ASP A 88 -13.02 3.90 13.85
N TRP A 89 -13.19 4.90 14.71
CA TRP A 89 -12.73 6.27 14.46
C TRP A 89 -11.20 6.43 14.47
N SER A 90 -10.47 5.39 14.83
CA SER A 90 -9.01 5.41 14.83
C SER A 90 -8.41 5.13 13.46
N LEU A 91 -9.22 4.60 12.53
CA LEU A 91 -8.79 4.29 11.17
C LEU A 91 -8.33 5.56 10.42
N PRO A 92 -7.31 5.44 9.59
CA PRO A 92 -6.85 6.54 8.76
C PRO A 92 -7.69 6.69 7.48
N HIS A 93 -7.51 7.81 6.80
CA HIS A 93 -8.09 8.09 5.49
C HIS A 93 -9.63 8.07 5.43
N LEU A 94 -10.30 8.23 6.56
CA LEU A 94 -11.76 8.30 6.58
C LEU A 94 -12.23 9.55 5.82
N VAL A 95 -13.32 9.39 5.06
CA VAL A 95 -14.07 10.47 4.42
C VAL A 95 -15.27 10.74 5.30
N LEU A 96 -15.16 11.77 6.16
CA LEU A 96 -16.18 12.07 7.14
C LEU A 96 -17.40 12.68 6.44
N PRO A 97 -18.63 12.17 6.68
CA PRO A 97 -19.83 12.73 6.07
C PRO A 97 -20.08 14.18 6.53
N ASP A 98 -20.45 15.05 5.60
CA ASP A 98 -20.81 16.45 5.92
C ASP A 98 -22.06 16.85 5.13
N PRO A 99 -23.23 16.97 5.79
CA PRO A 99 -23.47 16.76 7.24
C PRO A 99 -23.42 15.28 7.66
N ALA A 100 -23.48 15.01 8.97
CA ALA A 100 -23.43 13.66 9.57
C ALA A 100 -24.57 12.71 9.15
N GLY A 101 -25.50 13.16 8.32
CA GLY A 101 -26.68 12.50 7.77
C GLY A 101 -27.64 13.56 7.24
N PRO A 102 -28.80 13.19 6.63
CA PRO A 102 -29.72 14.15 6.01
C PRO A 102 -30.12 15.33 6.90
N ASP A 103 -30.33 15.09 8.19
CA ASP A 103 -30.68 16.10 9.19
C ASP A 103 -29.61 16.21 10.28
N GLY A 104 -28.37 15.78 9.99
CA GLY A 104 -27.30 15.74 10.97
C GLY A 104 -26.55 17.07 11.11
N PRO A 105 -25.74 17.22 12.19
CA PRO A 105 -24.88 18.38 12.36
C PRO A 105 -23.78 18.41 11.30
N PRO A 106 -23.26 19.61 10.95
CA PRO A 106 -22.12 19.75 10.04
C PRO A 106 -20.85 19.17 10.63
N LEU A 107 -19.85 18.91 9.78
CA LEU A 107 -18.56 18.39 10.20
C LEU A 107 -17.83 19.43 11.08
N PRO A 108 -17.50 19.11 12.34
CA PRO A 108 -16.76 20.03 13.19
C PRO A 108 -15.33 20.28 12.70
N ALA A 109 -14.91 21.54 12.66
CA ALA A 109 -13.57 21.92 12.22
C ALA A 109 -12.44 21.26 13.06
N ALA A 110 -12.74 20.90 14.30
CA ALA A 110 -11.82 20.18 15.20
C ALA A 110 -11.59 18.72 14.82
N LEU A 111 -12.50 18.11 14.03
CA LEU A 111 -12.43 16.71 13.64
C LEU A 111 -11.76 16.57 12.27
N LYS A 112 -10.49 16.18 12.26
CA LYS A 112 -9.73 15.97 11.02
C LYS A 112 -9.38 14.50 10.85
N PRO A 113 -9.56 13.93 9.63
CA PRO A 113 -9.09 12.58 9.33
C PRO A 113 -7.57 12.47 9.52
N LYS A 114 -7.12 11.34 10.03
CA LYS A 114 -5.68 11.07 10.16
C LYS A 114 -5.12 10.65 8.81
N PRO A 115 -4.12 11.33 8.25
CA PRO A 115 -3.42 10.84 7.07
C PRO A 115 -2.53 9.65 7.45
N ILE A 116 -2.35 8.72 6.53
CA ILE A 116 -1.31 7.68 6.63
C ILE A 116 -0.27 7.89 5.54
N HIS A 117 0.98 7.66 5.90
CA HIS A 117 2.07 7.51 4.97
C HIS A 117 2.07 6.07 4.44
N GLN A 118 1.94 5.92 3.13
CA GLN A 118 2.04 4.65 2.43
C GLN A 118 3.43 4.57 1.79
N PRO A 119 4.32 3.66 2.25
CA PRO A 119 5.70 3.58 1.76
C PRO A 119 5.80 3.34 0.25
N GLU A 120 4.81 2.66 -0.33
CA GLU A 120 4.73 2.36 -1.76
C GLU A 120 4.66 3.61 -2.65
N PHE A 121 4.26 4.76 -2.07
CA PHE A 121 4.08 6.03 -2.77
C PHE A 121 5.08 7.10 -2.34
N ASP A 122 6.12 6.70 -1.60
CA ASP A 122 7.26 7.55 -1.25
C ASP A 122 8.37 7.43 -2.31
N ILE A 123 9.54 7.97 -1.98
CA ILE A 123 10.75 7.79 -2.79
C ILE A 123 11.05 6.30 -2.92
N PRO A 124 11.12 5.73 -4.16
CA PRO A 124 11.28 4.30 -4.36
C PRO A 124 12.48 3.68 -3.61
N ALA A 125 13.60 4.39 -3.53
CA ALA A 125 14.80 3.94 -2.80
C ALA A 125 14.52 3.61 -1.32
N ASN A 126 13.62 4.35 -0.66
CA ASN A 126 13.30 4.15 0.75
C ASN A 126 12.58 2.81 1.01
N TYR A 127 11.94 2.25 -0.03
CA TYR A 127 11.26 0.96 0.07
C TYR A 127 12.26 -0.22 0.19
N PHE A 128 13.46 -0.06 -0.35
CA PHE A 128 14.48 -1.11 -0.44
C PHE A 128 15.57 -0.96 0.62
N ASN A 129 15.17 -0.80 1.89
CA ASN A 129 16.13 -0.73 2.98
C ASN A 129 16.92 -2.04 3.09
N LYS A 130 18.25 -1.97 2.94
CA LYS A 130 19.16 -3.13 2.90
C LYS A 130 19.03 -4.03 4.15
N ASN A 131 18.90 -3.43 5.33
CA ASN A 131 18.77 -4.21 6.56
C ASN A 131 17.44 -4.97 6.58
N THR A 132 16.34 -4.34 6.19
CA THR A 132 15.02 -4.98 6.08
C THR A 132 15.06 -6.16 5.10
N LEU A 133 15.62 -5.96 3.90
CA LEU A 133 15.77 -7.01 2.89
C LEU A 133 16.57 -8.20 3.43
N ASN A 134 17.72 -7.95 4.05
CA ASN A 134 18.57 -8.99 4.61
C ASN A 134 17.90 -9.77 5.75
N VAL A 135 17.21 -9.08 6.67
CA VAL A 135 16.50 -9.71 7.78
C VAL A 135 15.37 -10.58 7.26
N LEU A 136 14.57 -10.09 6.32
CA LEU A 136 13.48 -10.88 5.74
C LEU A 136 14.01 -12.10 4.98
N ALA A 137 15.03 -11.94 4.15
CA ALA A 137 15.63 -13.05 3.42
C ALA A 137 16.25 -14.11 4.36
N ALA A 138 16.98 -13.68 5.39
CA ALA A 138 17.56 -14.59 6.38
C ALA A 138 16.48 -15.35 7.17
N THR A 139 15.43 -14.67 7.61
CA THR A 139 14.27 -15.29 8.27
C THR A 139 13.55 -16.25 7.33
N GLY A 140 13.34 -15.83 6.07
CA GLY A 140 12.71 -16.67 5.03
C GLY A 140 13.49 -17.96 4.77
N ARG A 141 14.83 -17.92 4.75
CA ARG A 141 15.64 -19.16 4.67
C ARG A 141 15.46 -20.08 5.87
N GLY A 142 15.31 -19.51 7.09
CA GLY A 142 14.94 -20.29 8.27
C GLY A 142 13.58 -20.94 8.12
N LYS A 143 12.59 -20.20 7.67
CA LYS A 143 11.23 -20.70 7.40
C LYS A 143 11.19 -21.72 6.26
N MET A 144 12.03 -21.60 5.26
CA MET A 144 12.18 -22.60 4.19
C MET A 144 12.58 -23.97 4.76
N LYS A 145 13.51 -23.99 5.72
CA LYS A 145 13.94 -25.21 6.40
C LYS A 145 12.85 -25.76 7.33
N GLU A 146 12.22 -24.88 8.11
CA GLU A 146 11.18 -25.23 9.08
C GLU A 146 9.96 -25.90 8.40
N TRP A 147 9.54 -25.39 7.24
CA TRP A 147 8.32 -25.81 6.53
C TRP A 147 8.61 -26.55 5.22
N THR A 148 9.78 -27.17 5.09
CA THR A 148 10.20 -27.83 3.84
C THR A 148 9.19 -28.81 3.26
N PRO A 149 8.57 -29.74 4.02
CA PRO A 149 7.60 -30.69 3.45
C PRO A 149 6.36 -29.98 2.89
N GLN A 150 5.78 -29.05 3.64
CA GLN A 150 4.59 -28.30 3.26
C GLN A 150 4.86 -27.41 2.05
N LEU A 151 5.95 -26.64 2.08
CA LEU A 151 6.34 -25.78 0.97
C LEU A 151 6.60 -26.55 -0.32
N ARG A 152 7.19 -27.75 -0.24
CA ARG A 152 7.38 -28.62 -1.40
C ARG A 152 6.03 -29.11 -1.96
N ALA A 153 5.12 -29.53 -1.09
CA ALA A 153 3.78 -29.96 -1.49
C ALA A 153 3.00 -28.81 -2.14
N ILE A 154 3.03 -27.60 -1.54
CA ILE A 154 2.40 -26.38 -2.06
C ILE A 154 3.00 -25.99 -3.42
N GLN A 155 4.31 -26.01 -3.56
CA GLN A 155 4.99 -25.72 -4.84
C GLN A 155 4.61 -26.72 -5.92
N ASN A 156 4.52 -28.01 -5.58
CA ASN A 156 4.09 -29.04 -6.54
C ASN A 156 2.63 -28.86 -6.97
N GLN A 157 1.76 -28.45 -6.05
CA GLN A 157 0.34 -28.25 -6.30
C GLN A 157 0.05 -27.00 -7.12
N PHE A 158 0.68 -25.88 -6.78
CA PHE A 158 0.35 -24.57 -7.36
C PHE A 158 1.41 -24.04 -8.35
N GLY A 159 2.56 -24.70 -8.49
CA GLY A 159 3.64 -24.25 -9.38
C GLY A 159 4.35 -22.98 -8.96
N VAL A 160 4.05 -22.43 -7.78
CA VAL A 160 4.65 -21.19 -7.26
C VAL A 160 5.88 -21.55 -6.42
N PRO A 161 7.07 -20.96 -6.69
CA PRO A 161 8.27 -21.24 -5.92
C PRO A 161 8.08 -20.90 -4.42
N ALA A 162 8.52 -21.80 -3.55
CA ALA A 162 8.43 -21.61 -2.10
C ALA A 162 9.07 -20.29 -1.62
N SER A 163 10.14 -19.84 -2.29
CA SER A 163 10.79 -18.57 -1.97
C SER A 163 9.88 -17.35 -2.21
N VAL A 164 9.03 -17.39 -3.23
CA VAL A 164 8.06 -16.33 -3.53
C VAL A 164 6.97 -16.29 -2.46
N ILE A 165 6.41 -17.44 -2.10
CA ILE A 165 5.38 -17.56 -1.05
C ILE A 165 5.93 -17.04 0.29
N LEU A 166 7.15 -17.44 0.65
CA LEU A 166 7.80 -16.96 1.87
C LEU A 166 8.12 -15.47 1.83
N SER A 167 8.46 -14.94 0.67
CA SER A 167 8.70 -13.49 0.51
C SER A 167 7.42 -12.70 0.76
N ILE A 168 6.28 -13.15 0.25
CA ILE A 168 4.97 -12.56 0.54
C ILE A 168 4.68 -12.63 2.05
N TRP A 169 4.75 -13.80 2.67
CA TRP A 169 4.52 -13.94 4.11
C TRP A 169 5.42 -13.01 4.95
N GLY A 170 6.69 -12.92 4.56
CA GLY A 170 7.63 -12.00 5.18
C GLY A 170 7.25 -10.53 5.01
N ARG A 171 6.83 -10.14 3.80
CA ARG A 171 6.45 -8.76 3.49
C ARG A 171 5.17 -8.35 4.19
N GLU A 172 4.15 -9.21 4.19
CA GLU A 172 2.83 -8.90 4.72
C GLU A 172 2.82 -8.82 6.25
N THR A 173 3.38 -9.82 6.91
CA THR A 173 3.25 -9.93 8.37
C THR A 173 4.54 -10.20 9.11
N GLY A 174 5.70 -10.06 8.46
CA GLY A 174 6.99 -10.39 9.10
C GLY A 174 7.03 -11.85 9.58
N PHE A 175 6.49 -12.77 8.79
CA PHE A 175 6.31 -14.17 9.13
C PHE A 175 5.39 -14.40 10.35
N GLY A 176 4.28 -13.70 10.37
CA GLY A 176 3.27 -13.79 11.41
C GLY A 176 3.55 -13.00 12.69
N LYS A 177 4.61 -12.16 12.71
CA LYS A 177 5.00 -11.36 13.88
C LYS A 177 4.32 -9.99 13.93
N ALA A 178 3.69 -9.56 12.85
CA ALA A 178 3.01 -8.26 12.80
C ALA A 178 1.82 -8.25 13.77
N ASN A 179 1.70 -7.16 14.52
CA ASN A 179 0.50 -6.91 15.31
C ASN A 179 -0.63 -6.46 14.36
N LEU A 180 -1.74 -7.18 14.38
CA LEU A 180 -2.97 -6.85 13.66
C LEU A 180 -4.00 -6.33 14.68
N PRO A 181 -4.02 -5.01 14.98
CA PRO A 181 -4.73 -4.50 16.15
C PRO A 181 -6.24 -4.36 15.94
N PHE A 182 -6.72 -4.40 14.70
CA PHE A 182 -8.12 -4.07 14.38
C PHE A 182 -9.01 -5.32 14.36
N ASP A 183 -10.28 -5.16 14.76
CA ASP A 183 -11.35 -6.09 14.45
C ASP A 183 -11.68 -5.94 12.96
N ALA A 184 -11.53 -7.02 12.18
CA ALA A 184 -11.67 -6.96 10.72
C ALA A 184 -13.06 -6.47 10.30
N LEU A 185 -14.12 -7.01 10.90
CA LEU A 185 -15.49 -6.62 10.55
C LEU A 185 -15.76 -5.15 10.86
N SER A 186 -15.27 -4.63 12.01
CA SER A 186 -15.39 -3.22 12.36
C SER A 186 -14.60 -2.32 11.41
N ALA A 187 -13.35 -2.69 11.08
CA ALA A 187 -12.52 -1.94 10.15
C ALA A 187 -13.14 -1.90 8.74
N ILE A 188 -13.56 -3.05 8.22
CA ILE A 188 -14.17 -3.20 6.90
C ILE A 188 -15.50 -2.42 6.83
N ALA A 189 -16.38 -2.56 7.84
CA ALA A 189 -17.65 -1.85 7.87
C ALA A 189 -17.45 -0.33 7.96
N THR A 190 -16.45 0.12 8.73
CA THR A 190 -16.08 1.54 8.78
C THR A 190 -15.60 2.07 7.43
N GLN A 191 -14.76 1.30 6.73
CA GLN A 191 -14.30 1.64 5.37
C GLN A 191 -15.45 1.60 4.34
N GLY A 192 -16.40 0.66 4.48
CA GLY A 192 -17.59 0.57 3.63
C GLY A 192 -18.58 1.70 3.85
N PHE A 193 -18.61 2.30 5.02
CA PHE A 193 -19.49 3.43 5.33
C PHE A 193 -18.86 4.79 5.03
N MET A 194 -17.61 5.00 5.42
CA MET A 194 -16.94 6.30 5.31
C MET A 194 -15.47 6.19 4.88
N GLY A 195 -15.11 5.15 4.13
CA GLY A 195 -13.81 5.03 3.46
C GLY A 195 -13.78 5.72 2.10
N ARG A 196 -12.63 5.65 1.43
CA ARG A 196 -12.44 6.24 0.09
C ARG A 196 -13.01 5.39 -1.06
N ARG A 197 -13.34 4.13 -0.80
CA ARG A 197 -13.91 3.17 -1.76
C ARG A 197 -15.04 2.39 -1.10
N PRO A 198 -16.12 3.08 -0.71
CA PRO A 198 -17.19 2.48 0.10
C PRO A 198 -17.87 1.31 -0.62
N GLU A 199 -18.00 1.37 -1.95
CA GLU A 199 -18.58 0.32 -2.77
C GLU A 199 -17.81 -1.00 -2.66
N VAL A 200 -16.48 -0.96 -2.70
CA VAL A 200 -15.62 -2.15 -2.56
C VAL A 200 -15.77 -2.75 -1.16
N PHE A 201 -15.68 -1.93 -0.13
CA PHE A 201 -15.73 -2.41 1.25
C PHE A 201 -17.13 -2.85 1.70
N ARG A 202 -18.21 -2.42 1.01
CA ARG A 202 -19.57 -2.95 1.21
C ARG A 202 -19.60 -4.47 0.96
N GLU A 203 -19.00 -4.93 -0.15
CA GLU A 203 -18.91 -6.35 -0.49
C GLU A 203 -18.04 -7.11 0.51
N GLU A 204 -16.97 -6.49 0.99
CA GLU A 204 -16.08 -7.10 1.97
C GLU A 204 -16.76 -7.35 3.34
N VAL A 205 -17.78 -6.53 3.73
CA VAL A 205 -18.59 -6.81 4.92
C VAL A 205 -19.35 -8.13 4.77
N LEU A 206 -19.91 -8.38 3.60
CA LEU A 206 -20.64 -9.62 3.32
C LEU A 206 -19.70 -10.83 3.34
N GLY A 207 -18.54 -10.70 2.71
CA GLY A 207 -17.50 -11.73 2.75
C GLY A 207 -17.02 -12.05 4.17
N ALA A 208 -16.83 -11.02 5.02
CA ALA A 208 -16.46 -11.23 6.42
C ALA A 208 -17.53 -11.98 7.22
N LEU A 209 -18.81 -11.68 7.00
CA LEU A 209 -19.92 -12.40 7.64
C LEU A 209 -20.00 -13.85 7.15
N LYS A 210 -19.70 -14.10 5.86
CA LYS A 210 -19.67 -15.45 5.28
C LYS A 210 -18.58 -16.30 5.93
N ILE A 211 -17.38 -15.78 6.09
CA ILE A 211 -16.26 -16.45 6.78
C ILE A 211 -16.66 -16.92 8.18
N ILE A 212 -17.37 -16.06 8.93
CA ILE A 212 -17.87 -16.37 10.27
C ILE A 212 -18.97 -17.45 10.20
N GLN A 213 -19.90 -17.33 9.27
CA GLN A 213 -21.01 -18.28 9.11
C GLN A 213 -20.54 -19.68 8.76
N GLU A 214 -19.53 -19.78 7.88
CA GLU A 214 -18.94 -21.04 7.46
C GLU A 214 -18.02 -21.67 8.53
N GLY A 215 -17.76 -20.93 9.60
CA GLY A 215 -16.99 -21.44 10.75
C GLY A 215 -15.47 -21.44 10.52
N HIS A 216 -14.98 -20.76 9.48
CA HIS A 216 -13.54 -20.69 9.22
C HIS A 216 -12.80 -19.89 10.29
N ALA A 217 -13.43 -18.84 10.81
CA ALA A 217 -12.93 -18.07 11.96
C ALA A 217 -14.07 -17.45 12.77
N THR A 218 -13.84 -17.29 14.06
CA THR A 218 -14.69 -16.44 14.90
C THR A 218 -14.34 -14.98 14.66
N ARG A 219 -15.27 -14.06 14.95
CA ARG A 219 -15.00 -12.62 14.85
C ARG A 219 -13.76 -12.19 15.65
N SER A 220 -13.54 -12.76 16.85
CA SER A 220 -12.38 -12.44 17.68
C SER A 220 -11.03 -12.87 17.07
N GLN A 221 -11.01 -13.92 16.27
CA GLN A 221 -9.85 -14.39 15.52
C GLN A 221 -9.58 -13.55 14.28
N MET A 222 -10.62 -12.93 13.71
CA MET A 222 -10.50 -12.10 12.50
C MET A 222 -9.82 -10.77 12.81
N ARG A 223 -8.50 -10.83 13.09
CA ARG A 223 -7.66 -9.65 13.27
C ARG A 223 -7.14 -9.16 11.92
N SER A 224 -7.05 -7.83 11.77
CA SER A 224 -6.71 -7.22 10.49
C SER A 224 -5.81 -5.99 10.59
N SER A 225 -5.32 -5.53 9.45
CA SER A 225 -4.79 -4.19 9.26
C SER A 225 -5.92 -3.15 9.31
N TRP A 226 -5.57 -1.88 9.31
CA TRP A 226 -6.54 -0.77 9.25
C TRP A 226 -7.44 -0.80 8.00
N ALA A 227 -6.99 -1.46 6.94
CA ALA A 227 -7.74 -1.64 5.69
C ALA A 227 -8.54 -2.96 5.65
N GLY A 228 -8.63 -3.68 6.77
CA GLY A 228 -9.39 -4.92 6.84
C GLY A 228 -8.67 -6.15 6.26
N ALA A 229 -7.42 -6.03 5.84
CA ALA A 229 -6.64 -7.17 5.36
C ALA A 229 -6.25 -8.10 6.51
N MET A 230 -6.52 -9.41 6.37
CA MET A 230 -6.57 -10.41 7.44
C MET A 230 -5.46 -11.44 7.37
N GLY A 231 -5.11 -11.97 8.53
CA GLY A 231 -4.26 -13.15 8.68
C GLY A 231 -2.83 -12.98 8.15
N TYR A 232 -2.12 -14.08 8.00
CA TYR A 232 -0.72 -14.10 7.54
C TYR A 232 -0.56 -13.65 6.08
N THR A 233 -1.60 -13.85 5.27
CA THR A 233 -1.64 -13.51 3.85
C THR A 233 -2.09 -12.07 3.58
N GLN A 234 -2.67 -11.39 4.56
CA GLN A 234 -3.30 -10.07 4.42
C GLN A 234 -4.38 -10.05 3.33
N PHE A 235 -5.19 -11.11 3.25
CA PHE A 235 -6.33 -11.18 2.36
C PHE A 235 -7.48 -10.30 2.84
N LEU A 236 -8.18 -9.66 1.89
CA LEU A 236 -9.53 -9.20 2.11
C LEU A 236 -10.51 -10.38 2.12
N PRO A 237 -11.72 -10.25 2.70
CA PRO A 237 -12.71 -11.33 2.68
C PRO A 237 -13.01 -11.90 1.29
N SER A 238 -13.07 -11.07 0.27
CA SER A 238 -13.28 -11.51 -1.12
C SER A 238 -12.10 -12.33 -1.67
N ASP A 239 -10.86 -12.02 -1.26
CA ASP A 239 -9.69 -12.83 -1.60
C ASP A 239 -9.67 -14.14 -0.83
N PHE A 240 -10.12 -14.12 0.43
CA PHE A 240 -10.30 -15.34 1.23
C PHE A 240 -11.28 -16.29 0.57
N ASP A 241 -12.44 -15.81 0.14
CA ASP A 241 -13.46 -16.63 -0.51
C ASP A 241 -12.91 -17.31 -1.78
N LYS A 242 -12.11 -16.58 -2.57
CA LYS A 242 -11.56 -17.06 -3.85
C LYS A 242 -10.34 -17.96 -3.69
N TYR A 243 -9.46 -17.68 -2.73
CA TYR A 243 -8.11 -18.23 -2.75
C TYR A 243 -7.71 -18.99 -1.48
N ALA A 244 -8.44 -18.83 -0.36
CA ALA A 244 -8.09 -19.54 0.86
C ALA A 244 -8.27 -21.06 0.70
N VAL A 245 -7.31 -21.82 1.23
CA VAL A 245 -7.22 -23.27 1.13
C VAL A 245 -7.16 -23.86 2.53
N ASP A 246 -7.91 -24.95 2.77
CA ASP A 246 -7.73 -25.87 3.88
C ASP A 246 -6.66 -26.89 3.42
N PHE A 247 -5.41 -26.63 3.78
CA PHE A 247 -4.28 -27.44 3.32
C PHE A 247 -3.88 -28.53 4.32
N ASP A 248 -4.15 -28.34 5.59
CA ASP A 248 -3.90 -29.35 6.63
C ASP A 248 -5.08 -30.32 6.81
N GLY A 249 -6.24 -30.05 6.19
CA GLY A 249 -7.39 -30.93 6.14
C GLY A 249 -8.22 -30.95 7.41
N ASP A 250 -8.17 -29.90 8.23
CA ASP A 250 -8.94 -29.80 9.50
C ASP A 250 -10.40 -29.35 9.29
N GLY A 251 -10.80 -29.06 8.04
CA GLY A 251 -12.13 -28.58 7.66
C GLY A 251 -12.26 -27.03 7.70
N ARG A 252 -11.20 -26.30 7.96
CA ARG A 252 -11.18 -24.84 8.00
C ARG A 252 -10.10 -24.28 7.10
N ARG A 253 -10.34 -23.11 6.54
CA ARG A 253 -9.34 -22.35 5.76
C ARG A 253 -8.72 -21.32 6.70
N ASP A 254 -7.79 -21.73 7.59
CA ASP A 254 -7.27 -20.89 8.67
C ASP A 254 -6.02 -20.10 8.24
N ILE A 255 -6.20 -18.93 7.68
CA ILE A 255 -5.07 -18.02 7.32
C ILE A 255 -4.52 -17.23 8.51
N TRP A 256 -5.09 -17.36 9.71
CA TRP A 256 -4.70 -16.60 10.90
C TRP A 256 -3.74 -17.35 11.81
N SER A 257 -3.92 -18.67 11.94
CA SER A 257 -3.13 -19.51 12.86
C SER A 257 -2.53 -20.76 12.22
N SER A 258 -3.07 -21.28 11.11
CA SER A 258 -2.47 -22.37 10.35
C SER A 258 -1.46 -21.83 9.34
N VAL A 259 -0.17 -22.07 9.57
CA VAL A 259 0.89 -21.70 8.60
C VAL A 259 0.73 -22.46 7.28
N PRO A 260 0.44 -23.78 7.26
CA PRO A 260 0.21 -24.50 6.00
C PRO A 260 -0.91 -23.91 5.17
N ASP A 261 -2.06 -23.60 5.76
CA ASP A 261 -3.19 -22.99 5.05
C ASP A 261 -2.85 -21.63 4.49
N ALA A 262 -2.20 -20.78 5.29
CA ALA A 262 -1.81 -19.45 4.86
C ALA A 262 -0.83 -19.50 3.67
N LEU A 263 0.20 -20.37 3.74
CA LEU A 263 1.16 -20.52 2.64
C LEU A 263 0.52 -21.11 1.39
N ALA A 264 -0.36 -22.11 1.54
CA ALA A 264 -1.11 -22.69 0.44
C ALA A 264 -2.07 -21.68 -0.19
N SER A 265 -2.74 -20.88 0.63
CA SER A 265 -3.63 -19.80 0.17
C SER A 265 -2.88 -18.75 -0.63
N ALA A 266 -1.69 -18.34 -0.19
CA ALA A 266 -0.85 -17.42 -0.96
C ALA A 266 -0.39 -18.05 -2.29
N GLY A 267 -0.01 -19.33 -2.28
CA GLY A 267 0.34 -20.09 -3.48
C GLY A 267 -0.84 -20.21 -4.46
N ASN A 268 -2.03 -20.56 -3.96
CA ASN A 268 -3.25 -20.66 -4.75
C ASN A 268 -3.65 -19.30 -5.34
N SER A 269 -3.53 -18.22 -4.61
CA SER A 269 -3.79 -16.87 -5.11
C SER A 269 -2.94 -16.55 -6.33
N LEU A 270 -1.62 -16.74 -6.25
CA LEU A 270 -0.73 -16.49 -7.37
C LEU A 270 -1.00 -17.43 -8.57
N HIS A 271 -1.22 -18.74 -8.29
CA HIS A 271 -1.55 -19.72 -9.31
C HIS A 271 -2.83 -19.36 -10.08
N SER A 272 -3.90 -19.08 -9.34
CA SER A 272 -5.21 -18.70 -9.91
C SER A 272 -5.17 -17.40 -10.70
N GLN A 273 -4.21 -16.53 -10.41
CA GLN A 273 -3.97 -15.28 -11.10
C GLN A 273 -2.98 -15.42 -12.27
N GLY A 274 -2.56 -16.63 -12.62
CA GLY A 274 -1.77 -16.92 -13.81
C GLY A 274 -0.27 -16.95 -13.62
N TRP A 275 0.22 -17.29 -12.42
CA TRP A 275 1.64 -17.54 -12.19
C TRP A 275 2.16 -18.65 -13.10
N ASP A 276 3.18 -18.36 -13.90
CA ASP A 276 3.91 -19.38 -14.68
C ASP A 276 5.16 -19.83 -13.91
N GLY A 277 5.12 -21.06 -13.37
CA GLY A 277 6.24 -21.66 -12.62
C GLY A 277 7.53 -21.84 -13.43
N ARG A 278 7.47 -21.67 -14.76
CA ARG A 278 8.64 -21.75 -15.66
C ARG A 278 9.34 -20.41 -15.83
N GLN A 279 8.73 -19.30 -15.40
CA GLN A 279 9.27 -17.94 -15.51
C GLN A 279 9.66 -17.38 -14.14
N THR A 280 10.69 -16.52 -14.12
CA THR A 280 10.93 -15.64 -12.98
C THR A 280 9.97 -14.44 -13.00
N TRP A 281 9.94 -13.65 -11.93
CA TRP A 281 9.19 -12.39 -11.89
C TRP A 281 9.81 -11.30 -12.79
N GLY A 282 11.14 -11.33 -13.01
CA GLY A 282 11.86 -10.34 -13.79
C GLY A 282 13.36 -10.44 -13.62
N TYR A 283 14.05 -9.52 -14.25
CA TYR A 283 15.51 -9.44 -14.27
C TYR A 283 15.96 -8.00 -14.03
N GLU A 284 16.91 -7.75 -13.14
CA GLU A 284 17.57 -6.46 -13.11
C GLU A 284 18.46 -6.34 -14.37
N VAL A 285 18.35 -5.18 -15.05
CA VAL A 285 19.01 -4.95 -16.34
C VAL A 285 19.78 -3.64 -16.36
N THR A 286 20.77 -3.57 -17.26
CA THR A 286 21.42 -2.33 -17.68
C THR A 286 20.77 -1.84 -18.97
N LEU A 287 20.64 -0.53 -19.08
CA LEU A 287 20.14 0.14 -20.27
C LEU A 287 21.29 0.82 -21.02
N PRO A 288 21.26 0.90 -22.35
CA PRO A 288 22.25 1.67 -23.09
C PRO A 288 22.20 3.15 -22.74
N LYS A 289 23.29 3.85 -23.02
CA LYS A 289 23.35 5.31 -22.84
C LYS A 289 22.26 5.99 -23.67
N ASN A 290 21.57 6.94 -23.08
CA ASN A 290 20.45 7.69 -23.71
C ASN A 290 19.24 6.84 -24.08
N PHE A 291 19.00 5.75 -23.35
CA PHE A 291 17.81 4.91 -23.54
C PHE A 291 16.52 5.72 -23.40
N ASP A 292 15.55 5.47 -24.27
CA ASP A 292 14.24 6.10 -24.21
C ASP A 292 13.38 5.49 -23.10
N CYS A 293 13.33 6.12 -21.94
CA CYS A 293 12.54 5.67 -20.81
C CYS A 293 11.02 5.72 -21.03
N THR A 294 10.57 6.27 -22.14
CA THR A 294 9.14 6.22 -22.51
C THR A 294 8.71 4.85 -23.05
N GLU A 295 9.67 3.96 -23.32
CA GLU A 295 9.40 2.55 -23.70
C GLU A 295 9.06 1.64 -22.49
N GLN A 296 8.94 2.18 -21.26
CA GLN A 296 8.52 1.42 -20.09
C GLN A 296 7.01 1.14 -20.07
N GLY A 297 6.61 0.04 -19.44
CA GLY A 297 5.22 -0.29 -19.14
C GLY A 297 4.72 -1.58 -19.80
N PRO A 298 3.68 -2.21 -19.24
CA PRO A 298 3.20 -3.52 -19.71
C PRO A 298 2.58 -3.48 -21.11
N ASP A 299 2.08 -2.34 -21.57
CA ASP A 299 1.56 -2.11 -22.92
C ASP A 299 2.68 -2.00 -23.99
N LYS A 300 3.94 -1.99 -23.55
CA LYS A 300 5.14 -2.06 -24.38
C LYS A 300 5.84 -3.43 -24.30
N ALA A 301 5.13 -4.46 -23.84
CA ALA A 301 5.69 -5.81 -23.75
C ALA A 301 6.09 -6.32 -25.13
N GLN A 302 7.29 -6.86 -25.21
CA GLN A 302 7.85 -7.49 -26.42
C GLN A 302 8.78 -8.64 -26.02
N PRO A 303 9.15 -9.54 -26.96
CA PRO A 303 10.09 -10.61 -26.68
C PRO A 303 11.39 -10.12 -26.04
N ILE A 304 11.95 -10.90 -25.12
CA ILE A 304 13.26 -10.59 -24.50
C ILE A 304 14.34 -10.35 -25.56
N SER A 305 14.29 -11.12 -26.67
CA SER A 305 15.23 -10.95 -27.80
C SER A 305 15.19 -9.54 -28.42
N GLU A 306 14.00 -8.88 -28.45
CA GLU A 306 13.88 -7.53 -28.98
C GLU A 306 14.52 -6.51 -28.01
N TRP A 307 14.34 -6.71 -26.71
CA TRP A 307 15.03 -5.89 -25.69
C TRP A 307 16.56 -5.99 -25.81
N ILE A 308 17.08 -7.21 -26.09
CA ILE A 308 18.52 -7.40 -26.30
C ILE A 308 19.00 -6.64 -27.54
N LYS A 309 18.23 -6.63 -28.63
CA LYS A 309 18.55 -5.82 -29.83
C LYS A 309 18.59 -4.33 -29.56
N LEU A 310 17.77 -3.86 -28.63
CA LEU A 310 17.77 -2.47 -28.14
C LEU A 310 18.94 -2.18 -27.18
N GLY A 311 19.82 -3.15 -26.91
CA GLY A 311 20.98 -3.01 -26.03
C GLY A 311 20.68 -3.22 -24.54
N VAL A 312 19.51 -3.73 -24.19
CA VAL A 312 19.19 -4.11 -22.80
C VAL A 312 19.95 -5.40 -22.46
N ALA A 313 20.67 -5.40 -21.35
CA ALA A 313 21.45 -6.55 -20.91
C ALA A 313 21.22 -6.84 -19.42
N ARG A 314 21.35 -8.11 -19.02
CA ARG A 314 21.31 -8.45 -17.60
C ARG A 314 22.53 -7.86 -16.88
N VAL A 315 22.29 -7.39 -15.67
CA VAL A 315 23.36 -6.88 -14.81
C VAL A 315 24.46 -7.93 -14.56
N ARG A 316 25.65 -7.51 -14.23
CA ARG A 316 26.80 -8.37 -13.86
C ARG A 316 27.16 -9.43 -14.91
N GLY A 317 26.90 -9.15 -16.19
CA GLY A 317 27.20 -10.08 -17.28
C GLY A 317 26.32 -11.33 -17.32
N GLY A 318 25.22 -11.35 -16.59
CA GLY A 318 24.23 -12.43 -16.64
C GLY A 318 23.67 -12.59 -18.06
N LYS A 319 23.25 -13.82 -18.41
CA LYS A 319 22.59 -14.12 -19.69
C LYS A 319 21.12 -14.42 -19.49
N PHE A 320 20.29 -14.07 -20.45
CA PHE A 320 18.92 -14.59 -20.54
C PHE A 320 18.98 -16.05 -21.02
N ALA A 321 18.13 -16.90 -20.48
CA ALA A 321 18.05 -18.30 -20.93
C ALA A 321 17.54 -18.34 -22.38
N GLU A 322 18.18 -19.10 -23.24
CA GLU A 322 17.81 -19.20 -24.67
C GLU A 322 16.35 -19.60 -24.86
N ALA A 323 15.87 -20.57 -24.07
CA ALA A 323 14.47 -21.02 -24.09
C ALA A 323 13.45 -19.92 -23.69
N ARG A 324 13.90 -18.76 -23.22
CA ARG A 324 13.07 -17.64 -22.77
C ARG A 324 13.19 -16.38 -23.64
N LEU A 325 14.00 -16.39 -24.67
CA LEU A 325 14.23 -15.22 -25.54
C LEU A 325 12.96 -14.77 -26.27
N GLY A 326 12.00 -15.69 -26.51
CA GLY A 326 10.70 -15.41 -27.10
C GLY A 326 9.64 -14.94 -26.09
N ASP A 327 9.90 -15.06 -24.79
CA ASP A 327 8.92 -14.70 -23.78
C ASP A 327 8.68 -13.18 -23.77
N PRO A 328 7.43 -12.71 -23.65
CA PRO A 328 7.13 -11.31 -23.54
C PRO A 328 7.62 -10.76 -22.19
N ALA A 329 8.26 -9.60 -22.26
CA ALA A 329 8.71 -8.87 -21.08
C ALA A 329 8.57 -7.37 -21.33
N PHE A 330 8.49 -6.59 -20.28
CA PHE A 330 8.36 -5.14 -20.33
C PHE A 330 9.26 -4.44 -19.34
N LEU A 331 9.65 -3.22 -19.66
CA LEU A 331 10.56 -2.44 -18.82
C LEU A 331 9.80 -1.79 -17.65
N VAL A 332 10.36 -1.91 -16.45
CA VAL A 332 9.90 -1.24 -15.22
C VAL A 332 11.00 -0.36 -14.67
N LEU A 333 10.72 0.94 -14.58
CA LEU A 333 11.64 1.98 -14.10
C LEU A 333 11.02 2.70 -12.91
N PRO A 334 11.09 2.17 -11.69
CA PRO A 334 10.37 2.71 -10.54
C PRO A 334 10.77 4.15 -10.18
N ALA A 335 12.01 4.53 -10.46
CA ALA A 335 12.51 5.91 -10.30
C ALA A 335 12.91 6.55 -11.64
N GLY A 336 12.27 6.14 -12.75
CA GLY A 336 12.73 6.54 -14.07
C GLY A 336 14.17 6.08 -14.33
N LEU A 337 14.95 6.88 -15.04
CA LEU A 337 16.41 6.60 -15.27
C LEU A 337 17.29 6.93 -14.04
N LYS A 338 16.67 7.33 -12.91
CA LYS A 338 17.38 7.65 -11.66
C LYS A 338 17.48 6.45 -10.69
N GLY A 339 17.12 5.26 -11.13
CA GLY A 339 17.16 4.04 -10.31
C GLY A 339 17.52 2.80 -11.11
N PRO A 340 17.56 1.63 -10.45
CA PRO A 340 17.68 0.35 -11.11
C PRO A 340 16.56 0.15 -12.14
N ALA A 341 16.88 -0.52 -13.23
CA ALA A 341 15.95 -0.90 -14.29
C ALA A 341 15.67 -2.41 -14.22
N PHE A 342 14.41 -2.79 -14.51
CA PHE A 342 13.98 -4.19 -14.47
C PHE A 342 13.27 -4.54 -15.77
N LEU A 343 13.60 -5.71 -16.31
CA LEU A 343 12.84 -6.34 -17.38
C LEU A 343 11.89 -7.35 -16.73
N ALA A 344 10.63 -6.99 -16.61
CA ALA A 344 9.60 -7.73 -15.90
C ALA A 344 8.89 -8.72 -16.83
N THR A 345 8.52 -9.89 -16.32
CA THR A 345 7.72 -10.91 -17.00
C THR A 345 6.24 -10.82 -16.60
N ASN A 346 5.42 -11.75 -17.10
CA ASN A 346 4.03 -11.84 -16.65
C ASN A 346 3.91 -12.07 -15.12
N ASN A 347 4.82 -12.82 -14.52
CA ASN A 347 4.80 -13.07 -13.06
C ASN A 347 4.94 -11.80 -12.22
N PHE A 348 5.59 -10.76 -12.75
CA PHE A 348 5.58 -9.44 -12.12
C PHE A 348 4.16 -8.85 -12.07
N SER A 349 3.40 -9.00 -13.14
CA SER A 349 2.00 -8.56 -13.19
C SER A 349 1.13 -9.35 -12.20
N VAL A 350 1.40 -10.63 -12.02
CA VAL A 350 0.74 -11.46 -11.01
C VAL A 350 1.04 -10.98 -9.59
N LEU A 351 2.31 -10.66 -9.28
CA LEU A 351 2.66 -10.04 -7.99
C LEU A 351 1.94 -8.71 -7.78
N LYS A 352 1.70 -7.94 -8.85
CA LYS A 352 0.93 -6.70 -8.76
C LYS A 352 -0.57 -6.91 -8.53
N LEU A 353 -1.12 -8.06 -8.83
CA LEU A 353 -2.51 -8.39 -8.46
C LEU A 353 -2.64 -8.63 -6.94
N TYR A 354 -1.57 -9.07 -6.29
CA TYR A 354 -1.52 -9.15 -4.83
C TYR A 354 -1.46 -7.76 -4.18
N ASN A 355 -0.60 -6.89 -4.68
CA ASN A 355 -0.52 -5.48 -4.29
C ASN A 355 -0.11 -4.64 -5.50
N ASN A 356 -1.00 -3.72 -5.94
CA ASN A 356 -0.82 -2.94 -7.17
C ASN A 356 0.24 -1.83 -7.04
N SER A 357 1.47 -2.23 -6.71
CA SER A 357 2.63 -1.35 -6.61
C SER A 357 3.84 -1.97 -7.29
N ASP A 358 4.52 -1.20 -8.17
CA ASP A 358 5.76 -1.66 -8.83
C ASP A 358 6.84 -1.97 -7.79
N VAL A 359 7.00 -1.12 -6.78
CA VAL A 359 8.03 -1.32 -5.73
C VAL A 359 7.72 -2.51 -4.84
N TYR A 360 6.44 -2.82 -4.61
CA TYR A 360 6.04 -4.04 -3.90
C TYR A 360 6.44 -5.29 -4.68
N ALA A 361 6.08 -5.36 -5.97
CA ALA A 361 6.38 -6.52 -6.79
C ALA A 361 7.89 -6.75 -6.94
N ILE A 362 8.68 -5.66 -7.14
CA ILE A 362 10.16 -5.75 -7.13
C ILE A 362 10.67 -6.23 -5.77
N PHE A 363 10.13 -5.71 -4.67
CA PHE A 363 10.56 -6.09 -3.32
C PHE A 363 10.33 -7.58 -3.06
N VAL A 364 9.11 -8.06 -3.32
CA VAL A 364 8.76 -9.48 -3.13
C VAL A 364 9.62 -10.37 -4.01
N GLY A 365 9.77 -10.02 -5.29
CA GLY A 365 10.61 -10.77 -6.22
C GLY A 365 12.08 -10.79 -5.79
N HIS A 366 12.62 -9.66 -5.41
CA HIS A 366 14.03 -9.56 -4.97
C HIS A 366 14.31 -10.34 -3.67
N VAL A 367 13.41 -10.25 -2.67
CA VAL A 367 13.54 -11.04 -1.43
C VAL A 367 13.41 -12.54 -1.75
N ALA A 368 12.51 -12.93 -2.67
CA ALA A 368 12.40 -14.32 -3.10
C ALA A 368 13.71 -14.84 -3.74
N ASP A 369 14.36 -14.02 -4.58
CA ASP A 369 15.66 -14.34 -5.16
C ASP A 369 16.75 -14.49 -4.08
N MET A 370 16.78 -13.60 -3.08
CA MET A 370 17.71 -13.69 -1.94
C MET A 370 17.47 -14.94 -1.08
N ILE A 371 16.22 -15.38 -0.92
CA ILE A 371 15.89 -16.63 -0.22
C ILE A 371 16.39 -17.82 -1.04
N ALA A 372 16.09 -17.86 -2.34
CA ALA A 372 16.43 -18.96 -3.25
C ALA A 372 17.93 -19.11 -3.44
N ALA A 373 18.65 -18.01 -3.63
CA ALA A 373 20.11 -18.00 -3.80
C ALA A 373 20.88 -18.34 -2.51
N ASN A 374 20.22 -18.38 -1.37
CA ASN A 374 20.82 -18.56 -0.04
C ASN A 374 21.96 -17.55 0.24
N ALA A 375 21.87 -16.35 -0.33
CA ALA A 375 22.87 -15.29 -0.20
C ALA A 375 22.23 -13.90 -0.26
N PRO A 376 22.86 -12.87 0.30
CA PRO A 376 22.48 -11.49 0.04
C PRO A 376 22.68 -11.17 -1.46
N ILE A 377 21.68 -10.51 -2.05
CA ILE A 377 21.76 -9.96 -3.41
C ILE A 377 21.54 -8.46 -3.29
N GLU A 378 22.47 -7.68 -3.80
CA GLU A 378 22.31 -6.22 -3.89
C GLU A 378 21.90 -5.83 -5.32
N PHE A 379 21.15 -4.77 -5.47
CA PHE A 379 20.92 -4.18 -6.79
C PHE A 379 22.27 -3.72 -7.38
N ALA A 380 22.46 -3.95 -8.65
CA ALA A 380 23.63 -3.45 -9.38
C ALA A 380 23.46 -1.99 -9.77
N GLY A 381 22.23 -1.59 -10.07
CA GLY A 381 21.89 -0.20 -10.32
C GLY A 381 21.83 0.64 -9.04
N THR A 382 22.22 1.91 -9.17
CA THR A 382 22.24 2.84 -8.03
C THR A 382 20.98 3.68 -7.98
N TRP A 383 20.35 3.77 -6.81
CA TRP A 383 19.30 4.73 -6.54
C TRP A 383 19.88 6.12 -6.41
N GLN A 384 19.70 6.97 -7.42
CA GLN A 384 20.08 8.37 -7.35
C GLN A 384 19.07 9.14 -6.49
N LYS A 385 19.50 10.27 -5.94
CA LYS A 385 18.63 11.16 -5.18
C LYS A 385 17.51 11.70 -6.08
N VAL A 386 16.27 11.49 -5.67
CA VAL A 386 15.08 12.06 -6.29
C VAL A 386 14.37 12.99 -5.31
N GLU A 387 13.61 13.94 -5.85
CA GLU A 387 12.87 14.89 -5.06
C GLU A 387 11.53 14.29 -4.60
N ARG A 388 11.15 14.59 -3.37
CA ARG A 388 9.80 14.29 -2.87
C ARG A 388 8.88 15.45 -3.20
N LEU A 389 7.86 15.17 -4.00
CA LEU A 389 6.82 16.13 -4.32
C LEU A 389 5.53 15.81 -3.55
N PRO A 390 4.80 16.81 -3.05
CA PRO A 390 3.49 16.60 -2.46
C PRO A 390 2.53 15.95 -3.44
N ARG A 391 1.68 15.05 -2.94
CA ARG A 391 0.74 14.27 -3.76
C ARG A 391 -0.25 15.15 -4.53
N ASP A 392 -0.79 16.17 -3.88
CA ASP A 392 -1.68 17.16 -4.50
C ASP A 392 -1.01 17.94 -5.64
N ARG A 393 0.30 18.18 -5.52
CA ARG A 393 1.07 18.85 -6.56
C ARG A 393 1.26 17.95 -7.79
N ILE A 394 1.54 16.66 -7.57
CA ILE A 394 1.60 15.67 -8.66
C ILE A 394 0.22 15.49 -9.29
N GLN A 395 -0.85 15.48 -8.51
CA GLN A 395 -2.20 15.38 -9.04
C GLN A 395 -2.54 16.55 -9.96
N ARG A 396 -2.29 17.79 -9.54
CA ARG A 396 -2.45 18.98 -10.41
C ARG A 396 -1.59 18.91 -11.66
N PHE A 397 -0.38 18.41 -11.55
CA PHE A 397 0.49 18.19 -12.69
C PHE A 397 -0.10 17.16 -13.67
N GLN A 398 -0.66 16.04 -13.16
CA GLN A 398 -1.37 15.06 -13.99
C GLN A 398 -2.58 15.66 -14.71
N GLU A 399 -3.37 16.50 -14.02
CA GLU A 399 -4.50 17.22 -14.63
C GLU A 399 -4.05 18.06 -15.83
N VAL A 400 -2.95 18.79 -15.71
CA VAL A 400 -2.38 19.59 -16.81
C VAL A 400 -1.87 18.69 -17.93
N LEU A 401 -1.21 17.56 -17.62
CA LEU A 401 -0.76 16.62 -18.64
C LEU A 401 -1.94 16.02 -19.42
N VAL A 402 -3.03 15.66 -18.74
CA VAL A 402 -4.26 15.18 -19.39
C VAL A 402 -4.85 16.26 -20.32
N ALA A 403 -4.91 17.51 -19.85
CA ALA A 403 -5.37 18.64 -20.68
C ALA A 403 -4.49 18.88 -21.93
N LYS A 404 -3.22 18.49 -21.87
CA LYS A 404 -2.29 18.49 -23.01
C LYS A 404 -2.39 17.24 -23.89
N GLY A 405 -3.27 16.27 -23.58
CA GLY A 405 -3.47 15.04 -24.36
C GLY A 405 -2.55 13.87 -23.98
N TYR A 406 -1.83 13.96 -22.87
CA TYR A 406 -0.99 12.84 -22.39
C TYR A 406 -1.80 11.80 -21.61
N ASP A 407 -1.47 10.52 -21.77
CA ASP A 407 -2.02 9.43 -20.95
C ASP A 407 -1.21 9.29 -19.65
N VAL A 408 -1.76 9.77 -18.56
CA VAL A 408 -1.18 9.65 -17.22
C VAL A 408 -1.75 8.47 -16.42
N GLY A 409 -2.76 7.76 -16.97
CA GLY A 409 -3.57 6.80 -16.25
C GLY A 409 -4.56 7.48 -15.31
N LYS A 410 -4.51 7.17 -14.02
CA LYS A 410 -5.33 7.84 -13.01
C LYS A 410 -4.71 9.17 -12.59
N VAL A 411 -5.56 10.16 -12.40
CA VAL A 411 -5.19 11.46 -11.80
C VAL A 411 -5.33 11.33 -10.28
N ASP A 412 -4.34 10.76 -9.64
CA ASP A 412 -4.38 10.39 -8.22
C ASP A 412 -3.18 10.88 -7.41
N GLY A 413 -2.28 11.64 -8.06
CA GLY A 413 -1.07 12.17 -7.44
C GLY A 413 0.04 11.12 -7.27
N LEU A 414 -0.04 9.98 -7.98
CA LEU A 414 0.97 8.92 -7.98
C LEU A 414 1.65 8.82 -9.35
N ALA A 415 2.98 8.83 -9.38
CA ALA A 415 3.74 8.73 -10.62
C ALA A 415 3.86 7.26 -11.09
N GLY A 416 2.75 6.63 -11.51
CA GLY A 416 2.72 5.33 -12.17
C GLY A 416 3.45 5.33 -13.51
N PHE A 417 3.60 4.17 -14.16
CA PHE A 417 4.36 4.07 -15.41
C PHE A 417 3.85 4.97 -16.53
N LYS A 418 2.51 5.16 -16.66
CA LYS A 418 1.92 6.08 -17.65
C LYS A 418 2.27 7.53 -17.37
N THR A 419 2.17 7.95 -16.09
CA THR A 419 2.62 9.29 -15.68
C THR A 419 4.12 9.48 -15.95
N ARG A 420 4.96 8.49 -15.63
CA ARG A 420 6.41 8.55 -15.90
C ARG A 420 6.73 8.64 -17.38
N ARG A 421 5.98 7.97 -18.26
CA ARG A 421 6.09 8.10 -19.73
C ARG A 421 5.73 9.50 -20.18
N SER A 422 4.61 10.03 -19.72
CA SER A 422 4.15 11.39 -20.03
C SER A 422 5.15 12.44 -19.55
N ILE A 423 5.81 12.21 -18.39
CA ILE A 423 6.94 13.02 -17.93
C ILE A 423 8.08 13.01 -18.96
N GLY A 424 8.49 11.84 -19.44
CA GLY A 424 9.56 11.73 -20.43
C GLY A 424 9.23 12.46 -21.75
N LEU A 425 7.99 12.37 -22.20
CA LEU A 425 7.52 13.10 -23.38
C LEU A 425 7.55 14.62 -23.16
N GLU A 426 7.15 15.08 -21.97
CA GLU A 426 7.16 16.50 -21.63
C GLU A 426 8.57 17.04 -21.39
N GLU A 427 9.47 16.24 -20.78
CA GLU A 427 10.91 16.55 -20.68
C GLU A 427 11.51 16.78 -22.08
N ARG A 428 11.16 15.91 -23.03
CA ARG A 428 11.61 16.03 -24.43
C ARG A 428 11.08 17.29 -25.10
N ARG A 429 9.78 17.60 -24.92
CA ARG A 429 9.15 18.82 -25.46
C ARG A 429 9.85 20.09 -24.94
N LEU A 430 10.27 20.08 -23.69
CA LEU A 430 10.91 21.22 -23.03
C LEU A 430 12.44 21.25 -23.22
N GLY A 431 13.03 20.29 -23.94
CA GLY A 431 14.49 20.19 -24.11
C GLY A 431 15.24 19.86 -22.80
N LEU A 432 14.56 19.26 -21.83
CA LEU A 432 15.15 18.86 -20.55
C LEU A 432 15.82 17.48 -20.65
N PRO A 433 16.79 17.18 -19.77
CA PRO A 433 17.34 15.82 -19.67
C PRO A 433 16.24 14.78 -19.42
N LEU A 434 16.25 13.72 -20.22
CA LEU A 434 15.28 12.65 -20.12
C LEU A 434 15.52 11.85 -18.83
N THR A 435 14.55 11.84 -17.92
CA THR A 435 14.59 11.10 -16.66
C THR A 435 13.36 10.22 -16.43
N CYS A 436 12.23 10.56 -17.03
CA CYS A 436 10.92 9.95 -16.78
C CYS A 436 10.56 9.89 -15.28
N TYR A 437 10.97 10.89 -14.51
CA TYR A 437 10.64 10.97 -13.08
C TYR A 437 10.33 12.42 -12.67
N PRO A 438 9.29 12.66 -11.85
CA PRO A 438 8.88 14.02 -11.51
C PRO A 438 9.99 14.78 -10.76
N SER A 439 10.21 16.03 -11.16
CA SER A 439 11.13 16.97 -10.49
C SER A 439 10.44 18.30 -10.22
N GLN A 440 10.91 19.07 -9.25
CA GLN A 440 10.41 20.43 -8.95
C GLN A 440 10.49 21.34 -10.17
N ALA A 441 11.60 21.25 -10.92
CA ALA A 441 11.82 22.05 -12.11
C ALA A 441 10.77 21.77 -13.19
N LEU A 442 10.57 20.49 -13.56
CA LEU A 442 9.59 20.10 -14.57
C LEU A 442 8.17 20.44 -14.15
N VAL A 443 7.76 20.00 -12.95
CA VAL A 443 6.40 20.23 -12.45
C VAL A 443 6.11 21.72 -12.31
N GLY A 444 7.09 22.49 -11.83
CA GLY A 444 6.97 23.95 -11.73
C GLY A 444 6.81 24.65 -13.09
N ALA A 445 7.59 24.25 -14.10
CA ALA A 445 7.51 24.81 -15.46
C ALA A 445 6.14 24.52 -16.10
N VAL A 446 5.67 23.30 -16.04
CA VAL A 446 4.39 22.86 -16.62
C VAL A 446 3.18 23.54 -15.95
N LEU A 447 3.17 23.63 -14.63
CA LEU A 447 2.09 24.31 -13.89
C LEU A 447 2.08 25.82 -14.16
N LYS A 448 3.25 26.45 -14.30
CA LYS A 448 3.37 27.88 -14.67
C LYS A 448 2.83 28.13 -16.08
N GLU A 449 3.20 27.29 -17.05
CA GLU A 449 2.70 27.36 -18.43
C GLU A 449 1.17 27.30 -18.48
N ALA A 450 0.56 26.33 -17.74
CA ALA A 450 -0.89 26.20 -17.68
C ALA A 450 -1.58 27.41 -17.04
N SER A 451 -1.00 27.97 -15.97
CA SER A 451 -1.55 29.18 -15.33
C SER A 451 -1.51 30.42 -16.25
N ALA A 452 -0.46 30.56 -17.05
CA ALA A 452 -0.35 31.63 -18.02
C ALA A 452 -1.38 31.51 -19.15
N ALA A 453 -1.65 30.29 -19.64
CA ALA A 453 -2.65 30.01 -20.66
C ALA A 453 -4.10 30.23 -20.16
N SER A 454 -4.36 30.03 -18.87
CA SER A 454 -5.70 30.29 -18.28
C SER A 454 -5.96 31.74 -17.96
N ALA A 455 -4.95 32.61 -18.01
CA ALA A 455 -5.06 34.07 -17.78
C ALA A 455 -5.23 34.88 -19.07
N GLN A 456 -5.15 34.25 -20.22
CA GLN A 456 -5.43 34.80 -21.56
C GLN A 456 -6.83 34.39 -22.03
#